data_70e95e243b8a40169ee69cdba5b1cf01
#
_entry.id   70e95e243b8a40169ee69cdba5b1cf01
#
_cell.length_a   1.000
_cell.length_b   1.000
_cell.length_c   1.000
_cell.angle_alpha   90.00
_cell.angle_beta   90.00
_cell.angle_gamma   90.00
#
_symmetry.space_group_name_H-M   'P 1'
#
loop_
_entity.id
_entity.type
_entity.pdbx_description
1 polymer ?
#
loop_
_entity_poly.entity_id
_entity_poly.type
_entity_poly.pdbx_seq_one_letter_code
_entity_poly.pdbx_strand_id
1 'polypeptide(L)'
;MTTYKIRLDDVDSTNTYLRHLEHLPDADVVVVTACHQTAGRGMGSNRWESEDGKNLLFSLMVRPEGVPVARQFVLSMAEALAVKAALDTLTDGLSLKWPNDVYWHDRKISGTLIETSISGKFVKDCIFGTGVNINQQEFRSDAPNPVSLRQITGRDTDIDMVFDKVLEAFEGYYSMVLAGEYDRVAALYHDVLYRRTGMHAYSDGDGQFMASVVRVDHDGRLVLRDEAGRERKYAFKEVNYII
;
A
#
# COMPACT_ATOMS: atom_id res chain seq x y z
N MET A 1 2.10 -9.33 -18.84
CA MET A 1 1.04 -10.01 -18.04
C MET A 1 -0.32 -9.72 -18.63
N THR A 2 -1.24 -10.70 -18.53
CA THR A 2 -2.64 -10.51 -18.91
C THR A 2 -3.42 -9.92 -17.73
N THR A 3 -4.18 -8.84 -17.99
CA THR A 3 -4.97 -8.15 -16.94
C THR A 3 -6.44 -8.17 -17.31
N TYR A 4 -7.29 -8.64 -16.40
CA TYR A 4 -8.74 -8.58 -16.52
C TYR A 4 -9.30 -7.48 -15.64
N LYS A 5 -9.98 -6.48 -16.23
CA LYS A 5 -10.49 -5.30 -15.54
C LYS A 5 -12.02 -5.38 -15.38
N ILE A 6 -12.50 -5.15 -14.16
CA ILE A 6 -13.92 -5.00 -13.80
C ILE A 6 -14.11 -3.59 -13.26
N ARG A 7 -15.09 -2.86 -13.78
CA ARG A 7 -15.46 -1.52 -13.29
C ARG A 7 -16.86 -1.55 -12.70
N LEU A 8 -17.00 -1.00 -11.50
CA LEU A 8 -18.24 -0.90 -10.75
C LEU A 8 -18.55 0.57 -10.47
N ASP A 9 -19.81 0.92 -10.40
CA ASP A 9 -20.21 2.24 -9.92
C ASP A 9 -20.20 2.23 -8.38
N ASP A 10 -20.98 1.36 -7.76
CA ASP A 10 -21.08 1.20 -6.31
C ASP A 10 -20.75 -0.24 -5.89
N VAL A 11 -20.08 -0.37 -4.76
CA VAL A 11 -19.80 -1.66 -4.11
C VAL A 11 -19.64 -1.44 -2.60
N ASP A 12 -19.82 -2.49 -1.80
CA ASP A 12 -19.45 -2.43 -0.38
C ASP A 12 -17.94 -2.24 -0.19
N SER A 13 -17.16 -3.10 -0.83
CA SER A 13 -15.70 -3.04 -0.85
C SER A 13 -15.17 -3.81 -2.07
N THR A 14 -14.24 -3.22 -2.81
CA THR A 14 -13.58 -3.87 -3.95
C THR A 14 -12.83 -5.15 -3.53
N ASN A 15 -12.23 -5.20 -2.32
CA ASN A 15 -11.62 -6.42 -1.77
C ASN A 15 -12.65 -7.51 -1.51
N THR A 16 -13.79 -7.14 -0.90
CA THR A 16 -14.87 -8.10 -0.63
C THR A 16 -15.42 -8.66 -1.93
N TYR A 17 -15.61 -7.80 -2.93
CA TYR A 17 -16.07 -8.21 -4.25
C TYR A 17 -15.13 -9.25 -4.89
N LEU A 18 -13.82 -8.96 -4.96
CA LEU A 18 -12.83 -9.89 -5.51
C LEU A 18 -12.77 -11.22 -4.76
N ARG A 19 -12.87 -11.18 -3.43
CA ARG A 19 -12.85 -12.40 -2.61
C ARG A 19 -14.02 -13.33 -2.90
N HIS A 20 -15.20 -12.78 -3.25
CA HIS A 20 -16.42 -13.54 -3.50
C HIS A 20 -16.71 -13.75 -4.99
N LEU A 21 -15.75 -13.43 -5.85
CA LEU A 21 -15.92 -13.69 -7.29
C LEU A 21 -15.95 -15.20 -7.55
N GLU A 22 -17.13 -15.72 -7.94
CA GLU A 22 -17.37 -17.16 -8.08
C GLU A 22 -16.47 -17.82 -9.14
N HIS A 23 -16.21 -17.08 -10.23
CA HIS A 23 -15.37 -17.53 -11.32
C HIS A 23 -14.27 -16.52 -11.58
N LEU A 24 -13.05 -16.85 -11.16
CA LEU A 24 -11.89 -16.01 -11.44
C LEU A 24 -11.54 -16.12 -12.93
N PRO A 25 -11.38 -14.98 -13.62
CA PRO A 25 -10.90 -14.97 -14.99
C PRO A 25 -9.53 -15.64 -15.13
N ASP A 26 -9.27 -16.22 -16.29
CA ASP A 26 -7.95 -16.74 -16.64
C ASP A 26 -7.05 -15.57 -17.05
N ALA A 27 -6.49 -14.91 -16.04
CA ALA A 27 -5.60 -13.77 -16.18
C ALA A 27 -4.56 -13.77 -15.05
N ASP A 28 -3.38 -13.22 -15.33
CA ASP A 28 -2.30 -13.07 -14.33
C ASP A 28 -2.70 -12.10 -13.21
N VAL A 29 -3.46 -11.07 -13.58
CA VAL A 29 -3.94 -10.02 -12.69
C VAL A 29 -5.43 -9.79 -12.91
N VAL A 30 -6.22 -9.86 -11.84
CA VAL A 30 -7.64 -9.48 -11.86
C VAL A 30 -7.80 -8.18 -11.08
N VAL A 31 -8.42 -7.19 -11.68
CA VAL A 31 -8.59 -5.87 -11.07
C VAL A 31 -10.06 -5.48 -11.02
N VAL A 32 -10.47 -4.94 -9.89
CA VAL A 32 -11.76 -4.28 -9.69
C VAL A 32 -11.54 -2.84 -9.31
N THR A 33 -12.17 -1.92 -10.03
CA THR A 33 -12.27 -0.50 -9.67
C THR A 33 -13.70 -0.15 -9.31
N ALA A 34 -13.89 0.84 -8.42
CA ALA A 34 -15.21 1.36 -8.09
C ALA A 34 -15.19 2.90 -8.02
N CYS A 35 -16.30 3.54 -8.42
CA CYS A 35 -16.49 4.96 -8.23
C CYS A 35 -16.72 5.27 -6.75
N HIS A 36 -17.51 4.42 -6.06
CA HIS A 36 -17.84 4.58 -4.66
C HIS A 36 -17.80 3.25 -3.89
N GLN A 37 -17.36 3.30 -2.63
CA GLN A 37 -17.44 2.18 -1.67
C GLN A 37 -18.30 2.57 -0.48
N THR A 38 -19.41 1.82 -0.24
CA THR A 38 -20.32 2.07 0.89
C THR A 38 -19.76 1.60 2.23
N ALA A 39 -18.80 0.66 2.20
CA ALA A 39 -18.14 0.08 3.38
C ALA A 39 -16.63 -0.08 3.13
N GLY A 40 -15.97 0.99 2.67
CA GLY A 40 -14.52 1.01 2.43
C GLY A 40 -13.74 0.56 3.68
N ARG A 41 -12.83 -0.40 3.50
CA ARG A 41 -12.09 -1.06 4.58
C ARG A 41 -10.65 -0.58 4.63
N GLY A 42 -10.17 -0.31 5.84
CA GLY A 42 -8.77 -0.23 6.17
C GLY A 42 -8.33 -1.44 7.01
N MET A 43 -7.13 -1.41 7.56
CA MET A 43 -6.63 -2.50 8.39
C MET A 43 -7.29 -2.54 9.77
N GLY A 44 -7.74 -3.74 10.18
CA GLY A 44 -8.47 -3.99 11.43
C GLY A 44 -9.87 -3.36 11.40
N SER A 45 -10.15 -2.45 12.34
CA SER A 45 -11.43 -1.72 12.44
C SER A 45 -11.46 -0.41 11.65
N ASN A 46 -10.36 -0.01 11.01
CA ASN A 46 -10.29 1.25 10.29
C ASN A 46 -11.16 1.21 9.03
N ARG A 47 -11.71 2.37 8.69
CA ARG A 47 -12.47 2.58 7.44
C ARG A 47 -11.67 3.46 6.50
N TRP A 48 -11.88 3.25 5.21
CA TRP A 48 -11.38 4.14 4.17
C TRP A 48 -12.50 5.10 3.75
N GLU A 49 -12.26 6.40 3.96
CA GLU A 49 -13.16 7.46 3.51
C GLU A 49 -12.89 7.79 2.06
N SER A 50 -13.94 7.90 1.26
CA SER A 50 -13.86 8.37 -0.12
C SER A 50 -15.16 9.05 -0.53
N GLU A 51 -15.04 10.26 -1.08
CA GLU A 51 -16.12 10.94 -1.77
C GLU A 51 -16.33 10.29 -3.14
N ASP A 52 -17.60 10.15 -3.54
CA ASP A 52 -17.99 9.51 -4.78
C ASP A 52 -17.32 10.12 -6.00
N GLY A 53 -16.69 9.28 -6.84
CA GLY A 53 -15.99 9.67 -8.06
C GLY A 53 -14.78 10.59 -7.89
N LYS A 54 -14.27 10.79 -6.64
CA LYS A 54 -13.15 11.71 -6.39
C LYS A 54 -11.81 11.03 -6.20
N ASN A 55 -11.79 9.76 -5.87
CA ASN A 55 -10.59 9.03 -5.55
C ASN A 55 -10.44 7.76 -6.37
N LEU A 56 -9.22 7.28 -6.50
CA LEU A 56 -8.97 5.98 -7.10
C LEU A 56 -9.17 4.90 -6.03
N LEU A 57 -10.17 4.06 -6.25
CA LEU A 57 -10.52 2.91 -5.41
C LEU A 57 -10.41 1.65 -6.24
N PHE A 58 -9.46 0.77 -5.91
CA PHE A 58 -9.31 -0.47 -6.64
C PHE A 58 -8.85 -1.61 -5.74
N SER A 59 -9.11 -2.82 -6.17
CA SER A 59 -8.47 -4.02 -5.66
C SER A 59 -7.84 -4.79 -6.80
N LEU A 60 -6.63 -5.27 -6.56
CA LEU A 60 -5.83 -6.04 -7.49
C LEU A 60 -5.57 -7.41 -6.87
N MET A 61 -5.88 -8.48 -7.58
CA MET A 61 -5.63 -9.86 -7.16
C MET A 61 -4.60 -10.52 -8.08
N VAL A 62 -3.63 -11.17 -7.45
CA VAL A 62 -2.62 -12.00 -8.11
C VAL A 62 -2.54 -13.38 -7.47
N ARG A 63 -2.03 -14.34 -8.24
CA ARG A 63 -1.65 -15.68 -7.79
C ARG A 63 -0.13 -15.84 -7.94
N PRO A 64 0.64 -15.42 -6.93
CA PRO A 64 2.09 -15.33 -7.02
C PRO A 64 2.73 -16.71 -6.85
N GLU A 65 2.77 -17.49 -7.93
CA GLU A 65 3.37 -18.82 -7.91
C GLU A 65 4.82 -18.79 -7.42
N GLY A 66 5.12 -19.67 -6.47
CA GLY A 66 6.49 -19.83 -5.94
C GLY A 66 6.94 -18.82 -4.89
N VAL A 67 6.10 -17.82 -4.51
CA VAL A 67 6.45 -16.87 -3.44
C VAL A 67 6.27 -17.55 -2.07
N PRO A 68 7.38 -17.77 -1.31
CA PRO A 68 7.29 -18.39 0.02
C PRO A 68 6.57 -17.47 1.02
N VAL A 69 5.78 -18.06 1.95
CA VAL A 69 5.11 -17.32 3.03
C VAL A 69 6.12 -16.49 3.85
N ALA A 70 7.33 -17.02 4.08
CA ALA A 70 8.39 -16.30 4.80
C ALA A 70 8.89 -15.03 4.06
N ARG A 71 8.53 -14.85 2.79
CA ARG A 71 8.88 -13.71 1.94
C ARG A 71 7.65 -12.92 1.49
N GLN A 72 6.44 -13.22 2.01
CA GLN A 72 5.19 -12.66 1.53
C GLN A 72 5.15 -11.12 1.53
N PHE A 73 5.91 -10.46 2.43
CA PHE A 73 5.92 -9.00 2.53
C PHE A 73 6.50 -8.32 1.28
N VAL A 74 7.28 -9.04 0.46
CA VAL A 74 7.77 -8.51 -0.83
C VAL A 74 6.63 -8.12 -1.78
N LEU A 75 5.48 -8.80 -1.70
CA LEU A 75 4.28 -8.45 -2.47
C LEU A 75 3.74 -7.07 -2.07
N SER A 76 3.71 -6.80 -0.74
CA SER A 76 3.35 -5.48 -0.21
C SER A 76 4.31 -4.40 -0.66
N MET A 77 5.62 -4.68 -0.65
CA MET A 77 6.64 -3.75 -1.12
C MET A 77 6.47 -3.43 -2.61
N ALA A 78 6.21 -4.44 -3.44
CA ALA A 78 6.04 -4.26 -4.89
C ALA A 78 4.83 -3.37 -5.22
N GLU A 79 3.70 -3.61 -4.54
CA GLU A 79 2.49 -2.80 -4.74
C GLU A 79 2.69 -1.36 -4.27
N ALA A 80 3.24 -1.14 -3.06
CA ALA A 80 3.50 0.19 -2.54
C ALA A 80 4.47 0.99 -3.43
N LEU A 81 5.51 0.33 -3.96
CA LEU A 81 6.43 0.92 -4.94
C LEU A 81 5.69 1.33 -6.23
N ALA A 82 4.76 0.51 -6.71
CA ALA A 82 3.99 0.79 -7.91
C ALA A 82 3.09 2.02 -7.75
N VAL A 83 2.34 2.10 -6.64
CA VAL A 83 1.51 3.27 -6.33
C VAL A 83 2.36 4.53 -6.20
N LYS A 84 3.49 4.44 -5.47
CA LYS A 84 4.41 5.58 -5.34
C LYS A 84 4.97 6.01 -6.69
N ALA A 85 5.47 5.07 -7.50
CA ALA A 85 6.04 5.38 -8.81
C ALA A 85 5.05 6.06 -9.75
N ALA A 86 3.79 5.65 -9.75
CA ALA A 86 2.73 6.32 -10.51
C ALA A 86 2.53 7.77 -10.03
N LEU A 87 2.46 7.98 -8.72
CA LEU A 87 2.26 9.31 -8.12
C LEU A 87 3.49 10.22 -8.27
N ASP A 88 4.72 9.68 -8.27
CA ASP A 88 5.97 10.43 -8.50
C ASP A 88 5.98 11.12 -9.88
N THR A 89 5.18 10.66 -10.83
CA THR A 89 5.04 11.35 -12.15
C THR A 89 4.20 12.62 -12.06
N LEU A 90 3.55 12.88 -10.93
CA LEU A 90 2.56 13.96 -10.76
C LEU A 90 2.95 14.95 -9.66
N THR A 91 3.75 14.53 -8.69
CA THR A 91 4.24 15.37 -7.58
C THR A 91 5.51 14.81 -6.98
N ASP A 92 6.34 15.66 -6.39
CA ASP A 92 7.52 15.30 -5.61
C ASP A 92 7.16 15.12 -4.13
N GLY A 93 8.14 14.68 -3.31
CA GLY A 93 8.00 14.63 -1.85
C GLY A 93 7.27 13.39 -1.31
N LEU A 94 7.12 12.35 -2.13
CA LEU A 94 6.47 11.10 -1.74
C LEU A 94 7.46 10.11 -1.10
N SER A 95 6.98 9.38 -0.09
CA SER A 95 7.70 8.31 0.60
C SER A 95 6.75 7.18 1.01
N LEU A 96 7.31 6.00 1.26
CA LEU A 96 6.55 4.84 1.73
C LEU A 96 6.60 4.76 3.25
N LYS A 97 5.47 4.92 3.91
CA LYS A 97 5.37 4.70 5.35
C LYS A 97 4.95 3.27 5.63
N TRP A 98 5.85 2.54 6.27
CA TRP A 98 5.59 1.16 6.68
C TRP A 98 4.27 1.06 7.50
N PRO A 99 3.46 0.00 7.25
CA PRO A 99 3.76 -1.12 6.35
C PRO A 99 3.33 -0.89 4.88
N ASN A 100 2.36 -0.05 4.58
CA ASN A 100 1.61 -0.08 3.32
C ASN A 100 0.97 1.25 2.90
N ASP A 101 1.48 2.36 3.41
CA ASP A 101 0.94 3.70 3.12
C ASP A 101 1.90 4.48 2.22
N VAL A 102 1.35 5.33 1.34
CA VAL A 102 2.11 6.37 0.64
C VAL A 102 1.85 7.70 1.33
N TYR A 103 2.91 8.41 1.66
CA TYR A 103 2.89 9.70 2.33
C TYR A 103 3.48 10.78 1.43
N TRP A 104 2.83 11.94 1.41
CA TRP A 104 3.40 13.19 0.92
C TRP A 104 3.84 14.00 2.13
N HIS A 105 5.17 14.16 2.30
CA HIS A 105 5.73 14.64 3.57
C HIS A 105 5.14 13.87 4.76
N ASP A 106 4.47 14.55 5.68
CA ASP A 106 3.85 13.96 6.88
C ASP A 106 2.36 13.64 6.71
N ARG A 107 1.83 13.63 5.46
CA ARG A 107 0.41 13.44 5.16
C ARG A 107 0.16 12.22 4.29
N LYS A 108 -0.87 11.46 4.62
CA LYS A 108 -1.23 10.22 3.92
C LYS A 108 -2.02 10.50 2.64
N ILE A 109 -1.48 10.10 1.48
CA ILE A 109 -2.16 10.17 0.18
C ILE A 109 -2.76 8.85 -0.24
N SER A 110 -2.17 7.71 0.16
CA SER A 110 -2.66 6.38 -0.20
C SER A 110 -2.47 5.39 0.95
N GLY A 111 -3.32 4.36 0.96
CA GLY A 111 -3.20 3.21 1.85
C GLY A 111 -3.73 1.94 1.21
N THR A 112 -3.10 0.81 1.54
CA THR A 112 -3.41 -0.49 0.96
C THR A 112 -3.76 -1.51 2.03
N LEU A 113 -4.91 -2.18 1.89
CA LEU A 113 -5.29 -3.35 2.68
C LEU A 113 -4.90 -4.62 1.92
N ILE A 114 -4.00 -5.41 2.51
CA ILE A 114 -3.49 -6.62 1.88
C ILE A 114 -4.08 -7.85 2.57
N GLU A 115 -4.62 -8.75 1.78
CA GLU A 115 -5.22 -10.00 2.23
C GLU A 115 -4.62 -11.16 1.42
N THR A 116 -4.02 -12.13 2.13
CA THR A 116 -3.36 -13.29 1.50
C THR A 116 -4.03 -14.58 1.89
N SER A 117 -4.10 -15.54 0.97
CA SER A 117 -4.36 -16.94 1.27
C SER A 117 -3.09 -17.76 1.06
N ILE A 118 -2.97 -18.86 1.80
CA ILE A 118 -1.77 -19.69 1.84
C ILE A 118 -2.11 -21.11 1.43
N SER A 119 -1.22 -21.72 0.65
CA SER A 119 -1.25 -23.16 0.33
C SER A 119 0.12 -23.78 0.62
N GLY A 120 0.18 -24.62 1.66
CA GLY A 120 1.44 -25.19 2.13
C GLY A 120 2.44 -24.14 2.58
N LYS A 121 3.56 -24.01 1.87
CA LYS A 121 4.64 -23.07 2.18
C LYS A 121 4.62 -21.80 1.29
N PHE A 122 3.64 -21.67 0.42
CA PHE A 122 3.58 -20.61 -0.58
C PHE A 122 2.32 -19.76 -0.44
N VAL A 123 2.40 -18.52 -0.86
CA VAL A 123 1.25 -17.65 -1.03
C VAL A 123 0.44 -18.19 -2.22
N LYS A 124 -0.85 -18.44 -2.01
CA LYS A 124 -1.77 -18.91 -3.05
C LYS A 124 -2.38 -17.73 -3.81
N ASP A 125 -3.03 -16.83 -3.07
CA ASP A 125 -3.65 -15.63 -3.62
C ASP A 125 -3.25 -14.42 -2.78
N CYS A 126 -3.11 -13.26 -3.41
CA CYS A 126 -2.88 -11.99 -2.74
C CYS A 126 -3.82 -10.93 -3.33
N ILE A 127 -4.61 -10.28 -2.47
CA ILE A 127 -5.50 -9.18 -2.83
C ILE A 127 -4.97 -7.90 -2.20
N PHE A 128 -4.74 -6.87 -3.01
CA PHE A 128 -4.35 -5.53 -2.59
C PHE A 128 -5.54 -4.61 -2.80
N GLY A 129 -6.18 -4.15 -1.73
CA GLY A 129 -7.23 -3.13 -1.79
C GLY A 129 -6.65 -1.76 -1.51
N THR A 130 -6.52 -0.96 -2.54
CA THR A 130 -5.82 0.31 -2.48
C THR A 130 -6.78 1.48 -2.69
N GLY A 131 -6.67 2.46 -1.80
CA GLY A 131 -7.29 3.77 -1.95
C GLY A 131 -6.22 4.84 -2.18
N VAL A 132 -6.41 5.67 -3.20
CA VAL A 132 -5.55 6.82 -3.47
C VAL A 132 -6.41 8.08 -3.50
N ASN A 133 -6.08 9.05 -2.65
CA ASN A 133 -6.77 10.32 -2.60
C ASN A 133 -6.35 11.19 -3.80
N ILE A 134 -7.22 11.36 -4.78
CA ILE A 134 -6.93 12.07 -6.02
C ILE A 134 -7.54 13.48 -6.02
N ASN A 135 -8.85 13.60 -6.11
CA ASN A 135 -9.55 14.86 -6.30
C ASN A 135 -10.39 15.32 -5.09
N GLN A 136 -10.45 14.52 -4.02
CA GLN A 136 -11.16 14.89 -2.80
C GLN A 136 -10.53 16.12 -2.12
N GLN A 137 -11.34 17.09 -1.73
CA GLN A 137 -10.86 18.33 -1.12
C GLN A 137 -11.03 18.36 0.40
N GLU A 138 -12.10 17.73 0.90
CA GLU A 138 -12.44 17.71 2.32
C GLU A 138 -12.42 16.28 2.84
N PHE A 139 -11.79 16.07 3.99
CA PHE A 139 -11.80 14.80 4.71
C PHE A 139 -12.53 15.00 6.03
N ARG A 140 -13.46 14.11 6.34
CA ARG A 140 -14.38 14.21 7.50
C ARG A 140 -14.19 13.10 8.52
N SER A 141 -13.40 12.08 8.17
CA SER A 141 -13.07 10.98 9.10
C SER A 141 -11.99 11.39 10.10
N ASP A 142 -11.84 10.57 11.14
CA ASP A 142 -10.78 10.73 12.14
C ASP A 142 -9.37 10.33 11.63
N ALA A 143 -9.17 10.19 10.32
CA ALA A 143 -7.86 9.93 9.74
C ALA A 143 -6.91 11.10 10.10
N PRO A 144 -5.75 10.84 10.72
CA PRO A 144 -4.99 11.89 11.39
C PRO A 144 -4.40 12.94 10.45
N ASN A 145 -4.13 12.62 9.20
CA ASN A 145 -3.39 13.52 8.31
C ASN A 145 -3.59 13.20 6.82
N PRO A 146 -4.84 13.09 6.32
CA PRO A 146 -5.06 12.80 4.91
C PRO A 146 -4.68 13.97 4.01
N VAL A 147 -4.29 13.66 2.79
CA VAL A 147 -4.06 14.62 1.71
C VAL A 147 -4.46 14.02 0.38
N SER A 148 -4.94 14.84 -0.54
CA SER A 148 -5.20 14.44 -1.93
C SER A 148 -4.21 15.06 -2.90
N LEU A 149 -4.08 14.46 -4.07
CA LEU A 149 -3.25 15.01 -5.14
C LEU A 149 -3.73 16.41 -5.55
N ARG A 150 -5.05 16.65 -5.58
CA ARG A 150 -5.63 17.98 -5.84
C ARG A 150 -5.19 19.01 -4.80
N GLN A 151 -5.16 18.67 -3.52
CA GLN A 151 -4.69 19.60 -2.47
C GLN A 151 -3.19 19.92 -2.62
N ILE A 152 -2.40 18.99 -3.16
CA ILE A 152 -0.97 19.18 -3.41
C ILE A 152 -0.75 20.04 -4.65
N THR A 153 -1.40 19.68 -5.77
CA THR A 153 -1.13 20.27 -7.10
C THR A 153 -2.02 21.46 -7.46
N GLY A 154 -3.13 21.65 -6.73
CA GLY A 154 -4.11 22.69 -7.00
C GLY A 154 -5.05 22.42 -8.17
N ARG A 155 -4.98 21.24 -8.82
CA ARG A 155 -5.76 20.89 -10.01
C ARG A 155 -6.34 19.49 -9.94
N ASP A 156 -7.44 19.25 -10.66
CA ASP A 156 -7.98 17.91 -10.84
C ASP A 156 -7.06 17.07 -11.71
N THR A 157 -7.05 15.79 -11.41
CA THR A 157 -6.25 14.77 -12.12
C THR A 157 -7.18 13.67 -12.62
N ASP A 158 -6.95 13.20 -13.82
CA ASP A 158 -7.65 12.05 -14.40
C ASP A 158 -7.31 10.77 -13.59
N ILE A 159 -8.35 10.18 -13.00
CA ILE A 159 -8.22 9.01 -12.12
C ILE A 159 -7.82 7.77 -12.93
N ASP A 160 -8.39 7.60 -14.13
CA ASP A 160 -8.10 6.46 -14.98
C ASP A 160 -6.64 6.51 -15.47
N MET A 161 -6.12 7.70 -15.78
CA MET A 161 -4.69 7.89 -16.11
C MET A 161 -3.77 7.51 -14.93
N VAL A 162 -4.13 7.86 -13.70
CA VAL A 162 -3.34 7.44 -12.51
C VAL A 162 -3.38 5.93 -12.36
N PHE A 163 -4.55 5.33 -12.53
CA PHE A 163 -4.72 3.89 -12.42
C PHE A 163 -3.89 3.12 -13.46
N ASP A 164 -3.90 3.56 -14.71
CA ASP A 164 -3.10 2.90 -15.76
C ASP A 164 -1.59 2.97 -15.45
N LYS A 165 -1.10 4.11 -14.91
CA LYS A 165 0.29 4.23 -14.44
C LYS A 165 0.60 3.28 -13.27
N VAL A 166 -0.34 3.10 -12.33
CA VAL A 166 -0.18 2.14 -11.22
C VAL A 166 -0.05 0.72 -11.76
N LEU A 167 -0.91 0.33 -12.72
CA LEU A 167 -0.85 -1.01 -13.32
C LEU A 167 0.45 -1.25 -14.07
N GLU A 168 0.90 -0.29 -14.88
CA GLU A 168 2.17 -0.37 -15.61
C GLU A 168 3.35 -0.56 -14.65
N ALA A 169 3.42 0.25 -13.60
CA ALA A 169 4.46 0.14 -12.58
C ALA A 169 4.38 -1.17 -11.79
N PHE A 170 3.15 -1.60 -11.45
CA PHE A 170 2.93 -2.87 -10.75
C PHE A 170 3.42 -4.06 -11.57
N GLU A 171 3.16 -4.08 -12.87
CA GLU A 171 3.66 -5.13 -13.76
C GLU A 171 5.20 -5.25 -13.69
N GLY A 172 5.91 -4.14 -13.66
CA GLY A 172 7.35 -4.11 -13.53
C GLY A 172 7.85 -4.71 -12.20
N TYR A 173 7.35 -4.21 -11.07
CA TYR A 173 7.78 -4.69 -9.76
C TYR A 173 7.32 -6.12 -9.46
N TYR A 174 6.12 -6.49 -9.88
CA TYR A 174 5.61 -7.85 -9.69
C TYR A 174 6.39 -8.87 -10.54
N SER A 175 6.81 -8.50 -11.75
CA SER A 175 7.70 -9.34 -12.56
C SER A 175 9.03 -9.61 -11.86
N MET A 176 9.60 -8.64 -11.14
CA MET A 176 10.80 -8.85 -10.31
C MET A 176 10.52 -9.84 -9.18
N VAL A 177 9.33 -9.76 -8.53
CA VAL A 177 8.93 -10.72 -7.50
C VAL A 177 8.83 -12.14 -8.08
N LEU A 178 8.19 -12.32 -9.24
CA LEU A 178 8.07 -13.62 -9.91
C LEU A 178 9.43 -14.18 -10.35
N ALA A 179 10.38 -13.30 -10.69
CA ALA A 179 11.76 -13.69 -11.00
C ALA A 179 12.59 -14.04 -9.75
N GLY A 180 12.03 -13.92 -8.53
CA GLY A 180 12.73 -14.18 -7.27
C GLY A 180 13.69 -13.07 -6.83
N GLU A 181 13.63 -11.87 -7.45
CA GLU A 181 14.48 -10.72 -7.13
C GLU A 181 14.04 -10.01 -5.82
N TYR A 182 13.71 -10.77 -4.78
CA TYR A 182 13.12 -10.24 -3.54
C TYR A 182 13.99 -9.20 -2.86
N ASP A 183 15.29 -9.42 -2.81
CA ASP A 183 16.22 -8.50 -2.15
C ASP A 183 16.36 -7.18 -2.93
N ARG A 184 16.20 -7.22 -4.26
CA ARG A 184 16.18 -6.02 -5.10
C ARG A 184 14.92 -5.19 -4.86
N VAL A 185 13.74 -5.83 -4.79
CA VAL A 185 12.49 -5.15 -4.45
C VAL A 185 12.57 -4.55 -3.05
N ALA A 186 13.12 -5.28 -2.07
CA ALA A 186 13.32 -4.79 -0.72
C ALA A 186 14.28 -3.59 -0.68
N ALA A 187 15.37 -3.60 -1.44
CA ALA A 187 16.30 -2.47 -1.52
C ALA A 187 15.61 -1.22 -2.07
N LEU A 188 14.84 -1.34 -3.18
CA LEU A 188 14.07 -0.24 -3.76
C LEU A 188 13.04 0.32 -2.76
N TYR A 189 12.37 -0.56 -2.00
CA TYR A 189 11.43 -0.15 -0.98
C TYR A 189 12.11 0.62 0.16
N HIS A 190 13.26 0.11 0.64
CA HIS A 190 14.03 0.77 1.71
C HIS A 190 14.55 2.15 1.28
N ASP A 191 14.90 2.32 0.00
CA ASP A 191 15.42 3.58 -0.52
C ASP A 191 14.42 4.73 -0.46
N VAL A 192 13.15 4.44 -0.41
CA VAL A 192 12.05 5.42 -0.41
C VAL A 192 11.21 5.40 0.88
N LEU A 193 11.72 4.76 1.95
CA LEU A 193 11.01 4.73 3.23
C LEU A 193 10.88 6.12 3.85
N TYR A 194 9.68 6.39 4.36
CA TYR A 194 9.42 7.55 5.22
C TYR A 194 10.31 7.50 6.47
N ARG A 195 10.94 8.64 6.80
CA ARG A 195 11.91 8.75 7.90
C ARG A 195 13.11 7.78 7.79
N ARG A 196 13.51 7.47 6.56
CA ARG A 196 14.66 6.60 6.30
C ARG A 196 15.94 7.07 6.98
N THR A 197 16.14 8.37 7.09
CA THR A 197 17.34 8.98 7.67
C THR A 197 17.03 9.77 8.92
N GLY A 198 18.00 9.85 9.83
CA GLY A 198 17.88 10.60 11.06
C GLY A 198 17.17 9.84 12.19
N MET A 199 17.13 10.50 13.35
CA MET A 199 16.42 10.03 14.54
C MET A 199 15.05 10.70 14.60
N HIS A 200 14.00 9.92 14.82
CA HIS A 200 12.62 10.38 14.88
C HIS A 200 11.91 9.82 16.10
N ALA A 201 10.83 10.49 16.52
CA ALA A 201 10.04 10.07 17.66
C ALA A 201 9.05 8.94 17.27
N TYR A 202 9.04 7.90 18.09
CA TYR A 202 8.14 6.75 18.04
C TYR A 202 7.54 6.49 19.42
N SER A 203 6.47 5.69 19.47
CA SER A 203 5.93 5.15 20.72
C SER A 203 5.55 3.68 20.57
N ASP A 204 5.78 2.90 21.61
CA ASP A 204 5.36 1.51 21.75
C ASP A 204 4.69 1.29 23.12
N GLY A 205 4.53 0.03 23.55
CA GLY A 205 3.94 -0.29 24.84
C GLY A 205 4.71 0.21 26.06
N ASP A 206 6.00 0.49 25.90
CA ASP A 206 6.89 0.98 26.98
C ASP A 206 6.96 2.53 27.02
N GLY A 207 6.41 3.23 26.02
CA GLY A 207 6.37 4.68 25.96
C GLY A 207 7.00 5.28 24.71
N GLN A 208 7.38 6.57 24.79
CA GLN A 208 7.99 7.29 23.67
C GLN A 208 9.52 7.12 23.69
N PHE A 209 10.10 7.03 22.49
CA PHE A 209 11.54 6.91 22.29
C PHE A 209 11.97 7.50 20.95
N MET A 210 13.24 7.85 20.84
CA MET A 210 13.87 8.27 19.60
C MET A 210 14.56 7.10 18.92
N ALA A 211 14.37 6.96 17.60
CA ALA A 211 15.01 5.88 16.83
C ALA A 211 15.20 6.25 15.36
N SER A 212 16.10 5.56 14.71
CA SER A 212 16.27 5.56 13.25
C SER A 212 15.75 4.26 12.65
N VAL A 213 15.23 4.33 11.41
CA VAL A 213 14.83 3.15 10.64
C VAL A 213 16.11 2.42 10.18
N VAL A 214 16.21 1.13 10.51
CA VAL A 214 17.32 0.27 10.04
C VAL A 214 16.91 -0.46 8.77
N ARG A 215 15.78 -1.19 8.81
CA ARG A 215 15.25 -1.98 7.71
C ARG A 215 13.82 -2.45 7.99
N VAL A 216 13.21 -3.05 6.99
CA VAL A 216 12.05 -3.93 7.16
C VAL A 216 12.49 -5.34 6.84
N ASP A 217 12.34 -6.26 7.78
CA ASP A 217 12.71 -7.66 7.59
C ASP A 217 11.79 -8.35 6.56
N HIS A 218 12.19 -9.49 6.02
CA HIS A 218 11.43 -10.21 4.98
C HIS A 218 10.04 -10.68 5.43
N ASP A 219 9.84 -10.85 6.74
CA ASP A 219 8.55 -11.16 7.34
C ASP A 219 7.66 -9.93 7.56
N GLY A 220 8.13 -8.74 7.14
CA GLY A 220 7.42 -7.49 7.24
C GLY A 220 7.61 -6.72 8.54
N ARG A 221 8.47 -7.16 9.45
CA ARG A 221 8.75 -6.44 10.70
C ARG A 221 9.61 -5.22 10.47
N LEU A 222 9.21 -4.09 11.06
CA LEU A 222 10.03 -2.88 11.08
C LEU A 222 11.12 -3.01 12.15
N VAL A 223 12.36 -2.74 11.76
CA VAL A 223 13.51 -2.72 12.66
C VAL A 223 13.96 -1.27 12.85
N LEU A 224 13.88 -0.82 14.09
CA LEU A 224 14.32 0.51 14.54
C LEU A 224 15.56 0.36 15.42
N ARG A 225 16.46 1.35 15.36
CA ARG A 225 17.61 1.45 16.31
C ARG A 225 17.43 2.67 17.19
N ASP A 226 17.33 2.43 18.51
CA ASP A 226 17.16 3.48 19.50
C ASP A 226 18.48 4.24 19.79
N GLU A 227 18.41 5.31 20.61
CA GLU A 227 19.57 6.15 20.99
C GLU A 227 20.65 5.34 21.75
N ALA A 228 20.29 4.25 22.41
CA ALA A 228 21.22 3.35 23.07
C ALA A 228 21.89 2.34 22.10
N GLY A 229 21.57 2.41 20.79
CA GLY A 229 22.09 1.53 19.76
C GLY A 229 21.41 0.16 19.69
N ARG A 230 20.33 -0.08 20.45
CA ARG A 230 19.62 -1.35 20.49
C ARG A 230 18.66 -1.45 19.30
N GLU A 231 18.65 -2.59 18.61
CA GLU A 231 17.64 -2.88 17.60
C GLU A 231 16.35 -3.39 18.25
N ARG A 232 15.24 -2.73 17.92
CA ARG A 232 13.89 -3.08 18.32
C ARG A 232 13.11 -3.53 17.08
N LYS A 233 12.42 -4.68 17.14
CA LYS A 233 11.65 -5.25 16.05
C LYS A 233 10.17 -5.19 16.36
N TYR A 234 9.40 -4.66 15.41
CA TYR A 234 7.98 -4.43 15.58
C TYR A 234 7.17 -5.11 14.48
N ALA A 235 6.16 -5.85 14.88
CA ALA A 235 5.06 -6.21 14.02
C ALA A 235 4.12 -5.01 13.84
N PHE A 236 3.21 -5.14 12.89
CA PHE A 236 2.22 -4.09 12.64
C PHE A 236 1.40 -3.75 13.89
N LYS A 237 1.17 -2.44 14.16
CA LYS A 237 0.50 -1.87 15.33
C LYS A 237 1.27 -1.96 16.67
N GLU A 238 2.45 -2.54 16.71
CA GLU A 238 3.26 -2.56 17.94
C GLU A 238 4.05 -1.27 18.16
N VAL A 239 4.21 -0.47 17.10
CA VAL A 239 4.87 0.85 17.17
C VAL A 239 4.08 1.90 16.41
N ASN A 240 4.04 3.12 16.93
CA ASN A 240 3.43 4.29 16.32
C ASN A 240 4.50 5.33 15.96
N TYR A 241 4.33 5.97 14.81
CA TYR A 241 5.09 7.14 14.41
C TYR A 241 4.47 8.37 15.12
N ILE A 242 5.25 9.16 15.82
CA ILE A 242 4.82 10.45 16.38
C ILE A 242 5.09 11.50 15.30
N ILE A 243 4.04 11.94 14.63
CA ILE A 243 4.09 12.90 13.51
C ILE A 243 3.62 14.26 13.99
#